data_6b4c56208c0fed628acb0cdf1bf91582
#
_entry.id   6b4c56208c0fed628acb0cdf1bf91582
#
_cell.length_a   1.000
_cell.length_b   1.000
_cell.length_c   1.000
_cell.angle_alpha   90.00
_cell.angle_beta   90.00
_cell.angle_gamma   90.00
#
_symmetry.space_group_name_H-M   'P 1'
#
loop_
_entity.id
_entity.type
_entity.pdbx_description
1 polymer ?
#
loop_
_entity_poly.entity_id
_entity_poly.type
_entity_poly.pdbx_seq_one_letter_code
_entity_poly.pdbx_strand_id
1 'polypeptide(L)'
;MTKKIQGVNKLFLYVISIFLTTTLSAYEESSYEVVYESDLYEVRFYEERLVVQTSYGNEDNGFMKLFRYISGSNKNSEKIAMTTPVTQSNTGENMVMQFYLPSVFDKSNTPQPDDSSVEISSIKAGYFAAIKYSGRSSERNFKKHSEILKEELTENKVVIMGPPIKATYNGPFTLPPFRRNETMYLVDWK
;
A
#
# COMPACT_ATOMS: atom_id res chain seq x y z
N MET A 1 -52.89 52.93 -4.34
CA MET A 1 -51.51 53.32 -4.58
C MET A 1 -50.60 52.07 -4.34
N THR A 2 -50.29 51.39 -5.42
CA THR A 2 -49.50 50.15 -5.45
C THR A 2 -48.04 50.51 -5.69
N LYS A 3 -47.13 50.21 -4.78
CA LYS A 3 -45.68 50.25 -5.05
C LYS A 3 -45.15 48.87 -5.26
N LYS A 4 -44.76 48.61 -6.51
CA LYS A 4 -43.92 47.51 -6.96
C LYS A 4 -42.60 47.56 -6.22
N ILE A 5 -42.17 46.45 -5.64
CA ILE A 5 -40.76 46.17 -5.31
C ILE A 5 -40.27 45.16 -6.34
N GLN A 6 -39.57 45.68 -7.35
CA GLN A 6 -38.82 44.88 -8.30
C GLN A 6 -37.39 44.72 -7.79
N GLY A 7 -36.82 43.58 -8.06
CA GLY A 7 -35.36 43.43 -8.20
C GLY A 7 -34.61 42.82 -7.03
N VAL A 8 -34.85 41.57 -6.75
CA VAL A 8 -33.79 40.78 -6.08
C VAL A 8 -33.00 40.08 -7.17
N ASN A 9 -31.74 40.47 -7.26
CA ASN A 9 -30.78 40.11 -8.28
C ASN A 9 -30.64 38.57 -8.40
N LYS A 10 -31.01 38.03 -9.56
CA LYS A 10 -30.71 36.68 -10.01
C LYS A 10 -29.20 36.42 -10.26
N LEU A 11 -28.34 37.34 -9.86
CA LEU A 11 -26.89 37.29 -10.09
C LEU A 11 -26.12 36.61 -8.96
N PHE A 12 -26.78 36.22 -7.85
CA PHE A 12 -26.12 35.64 -6.69
C PHE A 12 -26.13 34.09 -6.65
N LEU A 13 -26.73 33.46 -7.65
CA LEU A 13 -26.90 31.98 -7.70
C LEU A 13 -25.94 31.26 -8.65
N TYR A 14 -24.99 31.96 -9.28
CA TYR A 14 -24.04 31.36 -10.24
C TYR A 14 -22.61 31.25 -9.74
N VAL A 15 -22.31 31.53 -8.48
CA VAL A 15 -20.92 31.56 -7.97
C VAL A 15 -20.55 30.35 -7.09
N ILE A 16 -21.47 29.44 -6.81
CA ILE A 16 -21.14 28.27 -5.98
C ILE A 16 -21.37 26.98 -6.77
N SER A 17 -20.61 26.77 -7.82
CA SER A 17 -20.48 25.44 -8.45
C SER A 17 -19.18 25.29 -9.23
N ILE A 18 -18.11 25.89 -8.73
CA ILE A 18 -16.78 25.38 -9.06
C ILE A 18 -16.47 24.37 -7.96
N PHE A 19 -17.06 23.20 -8.07
CA PHE A 19 -16.51 22.00 -7.44
C PHE A 19 -15.13 21.81 -8.05
N LEU A 20 -14.13 22.26 -7.29
CA LEU A 20 -12.74 21.91 -7.53
C LEU A 20 -12.68 20.39 -7.34
N THR A 21 -12.91 19.64 -8.42
CA THR A 21 -12.57 18.23 -8.49
C THR A 21 -11.04 18.15 -8.52
N THR A 22 -10.43 18.33 -7.34
CA THR A 22 -9.09 17.81 -7.13
C THR A 22 -9.23 16.30 -7.30
N THR A 23 -8.87 15.80 -8.45
CA THR A 23 -8.56 14.37 -8.60
C THR A 23 -7.42 14.11 -7.63
N LEU A 24 -7.77 13.65 -6.41
CA LEU A 24 -6.81 13.05 -5.53
C LEU A 24 -6.30 11.84 -6.33
N SER A 25 -5.09 11.96 -6.89
CA SER A 25 -4.44 10.83 -7.55
C SER A 25 -4.19 9.81 -6.46
N ALA A 26 -5.14 8.92 -6.27
CA ALA A 26 -4.95 7.77 -5.41
C ALA A 26 -3.85 6.92 -6.08
N TYR A 27 -2.82 6.56 -5.30
CA TYR A 27 -1.85 5.59 -5.76
C TYR A 27 -2.56 4.28 -6.13
N GLU A 28 -2.10 3.63 -7.19
CA GLU A 28 -2.61 2.31 -7.56
C GLU A 28 -2.37 1.33 -6.40
N GLU A 29 -3.38 0.54 -6.08
CA GLU A 29 -3.34 -0.52 -5.09
C GLU A 29 -3.65 -1.86 -5.79
N SER A 30 -2.91 -2.93 -5.44
CA SER A 30 -3.17 -4.26 -5.96
C SER A 30 -4.59 -4.71 -5.59
N SER A 31 -5.37 -5.16 -6.57
CA SER A 31 -6.69 -5.72 -6.35
C SER A 31 -6.63 -7.03 -5.57
N TYR A 32 -7.67 -7.29 -4.78
CA TYR A 32 -7.83 -8.54 -4.03
C TYR A 32 -9.32 -8.87 -3.87
N GLU A 33 -9.58 -10.12 -3.59
CA GLU A 33 -10.90 -10.60 -3.18
C GLU A 33 -10.89 -10.85 -1.67
N VAL A 34 -11.90 -10.32 -0.95
CA VAL A 34 -12.10 -10.64 0.47
C VAL A 34 -12.86 -11.95 0.56
N VAL A 35 -12.19 -12.99 1.07
CA VAL A 35 -12.78 -14.33 1.20
C VAL A 35 -13.29 -14.60 2.62
N TYR A 36 -12.87 -13.80 3.60
CA TYR A 36 -13.34 -13.83 4.97
C TYR A 36 -13.18 -12.46 5.62
N GLU A 37 -14.15 -12.07 6.44
CA GLU A 37 -14.13 -10.83 7.20
C GLU A 37 -14.64 -11.07 8.62
N SER A 38 -13.95 -10.49 9.60
CA SER A 38 -14.34 -10.41 11.00
C SER A 38 -14.24 -8.96 11.48
N ASP A 39 -14.61 -8.68 12.72
CA ASP A 39 -14.46 -7.35 13.33
C ASP A 39 -13.00 -6.93 13.47
N LEU A 40 -12.04 -7.87 13.42
CA LEU A 40 -10.63 -7.63 13.68
C LEU A 40 -9.75 -7.73 12.44
N TYR A 41 -9.98 -8.70 11.57
CA TYR A 41 -9.14 -8.95 10.40
C TYR A 41 -9.94 -9.48 9.22
N GLU A 42 -9.37 -9.33 8.03
CA GLU A 42 -9.84 -9.91 6.77
C GLU A 42 -8.87 -10.99 6.28
N VAL A 43 -9.37 -12.00 5.56
CA VAL A 43 -8.55 -12.84 4.70
C VAL A 43 -8.81 -12.47 3.25
N ARG A 44 -7.76 -12.14 2.54
CA ARG A 44 -7.78 -11.65 1.17
C ARG A 44 -7.05 -12.61 0.27
N PHE A 45 -7.65 -12.95 -0.87
CA PHE A 45 -6.95 -13.62 -1.95
C PHE A 45 -6.36 -12.59 -2.90
N TYR A 46 -5.08 -12.73 -3.19
CA TYR A 46 -4.38 -11.94 -4.19
C TYR A 46 -3.88 -12.84 -5.31
N GLU A 47 -4.04 -12.40 -6.54
CA GLU A 47 -3.33 -12.97 -7.69
C GLU A 47 -1.83 -12.72 -7.61
N GLU A 48 -1.04 -13.33 -8.52
CA GLU A 48 0.40 -13.05 -8.61
C GLU A 48 0.64 -11.55 -8.86
N ARG A 49 1.54 -10.95 -8.08
CA ARG A 49 1.86 -9.52 -8.15
C ARG A 49 3.34 -9.31 -8.39
N LEU A 50 3.65 -8.48 -9.38
CA LEU A 50 5.03 -8.12 -9.69
C LEU A 50 5.50 -7.04 -8.72
N VAL A 51 6.73 -7.19 -8.22
CA VAL A 51 7.36 -6.26 -7.30
C VAL A 51 8.78 -5.96 -7.71
N VAL A 52 9.26 -4.79 -7.35
CA VAL A 52 10.69 -4.51 -7.23
C VAL A 52 11.06 -4.55 -5.77
N GLN A 53 12.15 -5.24 -5.43
CA GLN A 53 12.55 -5.45 -4.04
C GLN A 53 14.05 -5.23 -3.81
N THR A 54 14.40 -4.99 -2.56
CA THR A 54 15.78 -4.95 -2.10
C THR A 54 15.88 -5.49 -0.68
N SER A 55 16.96 -6.22 -0.41
CA SER A 55 17.34 -6.57 0.95
C SER A 55 18.16 -5.43 1.56
N TYR A 56 17.92 -5.12 2.82
CA TYR A 56 18.61 -4.03 3.51
C TYR A 56 18.85 -4.35 5.00
N GLY A 57 19.91 -3.77 5.55
CA GLY A 57 20.24 -3.85 6.97
C GLY A 57 19.94 -2.54 7.72
N ASN A 58 20.39 -2.45 8.97
CA ASN A 58 20.12 -1.29 9.84
C ASN A 58 20.72 0.03 9.34
N GLU A 59 21.79 -0.02 8.55
CA GLU A 59 22.49 1.18 8.04
C GLU A 59 22.08 1.54 6.61
N ASP A 60 21.21 0.75 5.98
CA ASP A 60 20.87 0.88 4.57
C ASP A 60 19.45 1.42 4.39
N ASN A 61 19.26 2.29 3.40
CA ASN A 61 17.97 2.87 3.09
C ASN A 61 17.31 2.13 1.91
N GLY A 62 16.68 0.99 2.19
CA GLY A 62 15.97 0.21 1.19
C GLY A 62 14.94 1.02 0.38
N PHE A 63 14.25 1.97 1.03
CA PHE A 63 13.27 2.83 0.35
C PHE A 63 13.93 3.67 -0.76
N MET A 64 15.08 4.28 -0.49
CA MET A 64 15.74 5.15 -1.47
C MET A 64 16.28 4.37 -2.68
N LYS A 65 16.70 3.12 -2.50
CA LYS A 65 17.10 2.25 -3.62
C LYS A 65 15.93 2.00 -4.57
N LEU A 66 14.80 1.56 -4.02
CA LEU A 66 13.59 1.31 -4.80
C LEU A 66 13.02 2.60 -5.40
N PHE A 67 13.08 3.71 -4.65
CA PHE A 67 12.61 5.00 -5.14
C PHE A 67 13.44 5.51 -6.33
N ARG A 68 14.76 5.32 -6.31
CA ARG A 68 15.62 5.65 -7.49
C ARG A 68 15.23 4.82 -8.70
N TYR A 69 15.01 3.52 -8.52
CA TYR A 69 14.57 2.63 -9.59
C TYR A 69 13.29 3.15 -10.27
N ILE A 70 12.22 3.41 -9.51
CA ILE A 70 10.97 3.92 -10.07
C ILE A 70 11.10 5.36 -10.60
N SER A 71 12.09 6.11 -10.15
CA SER A 71 12.38 7.48 -10.64
C SER A 71 13.20 7.50 -11.95
N GLY A 72 13.53 6.35 -12.52
CA GLY A 72 14.21 6.23 -13.80
C GLY A 72 15.65 5.68 -13.75
N SER A 73 16.16 5.24 -12.56
CA SER A 73 17.43 4.51 -12.48
C SER A 73 17.24 3.05 -12.88
N ASN A 74 16.88 2.86 -14.14
CA ASN A 74 16.68 1.57 -14.79
C ASN A 74 17.14 1.64 -16.26
N LYS A 75 17.30 0.49 -16.90
CA LYS A 75 17.88 0.37 -18.24
C LYS A 75 17.16 1.18 -19.32
N ASN A 76 15.89 1.50 -19.12
CA ASN A 76 15.08 2.27 -20.06
C ASN A 76 15.03 3.77 -19.70
N SER A 77 15.60 4.20 -18.55
CA SER A 77 15.42 5.55 -17.98
C SER A 77 13.93 5.91 -17.82
N GLU A 78 13.09 4.90 -17.59
CA GLU A 78 11.64 5.03 -17.53
C GLU A 78 11.17 5.34 -16.10
N LYS A 79 10.27 6.32 -15.96
CA LYS A 79 9.62 6.60 -14.69
C LYS A 79 8.42 5.69 -14.51
N ILE A 80 8.42 4.98 -13.40
CA ILE A 80 7.34 4.07 -12.98
C ILE A 80 6.53 4.76 -11.89
N ALA A 81 5.20 4.73 -12.01
CA ALA A 81 4.34 5.33 -11.01
C ALA A 81 4.47 4.62 -9.65
N MET A 82 4.45 5.41 -8.57
CA MET A 82 4.41 4.85 -7.22
C MET A 82 3.07 4.17 -6.97
N THR A 83 3.09 3.00 -6.34
CA THR A 83 1.90 2.25 -5.92
C THR A 83 1.85 2.10 -4.41
N THR A 84 0.76 1.60 -3.88
CA THR A 84 0.59 1.22 -2.47
C THR A 84 0.10 -0.22 -2.34
N PRO A 85 0.45 -0.89 -1.23
CA PRO A 85 1.32 -0.45 -0.15
C PRO A 85 2.81 -0.59 -0.46
N VAL A 86 3.66 0.06 0.34
CA VAL A 86 5.06 -0.35 0.52
C VAL A 86 5.08 -1.44 1.58
N THR A 87 5.66 -2.60 1.25
CA THR A 87 5.75 -3.71 2.20
C THR A 87 7.18 -3.94 2.70
N GLN A 88 7.26 -4.39 3.94
CA GLN A 88 8.50 -4.77 4.62
C GLN A 88 8.28 -6.06 5.38
N SER A 89 9.25 -6.97 5.30
CA SER A 89 9.24 -8.22 6.07
C SER A 89 10.65 -8.60 6.50
N ASN A 90 10.74 -9.32 7.61
CA ASN A 90 12.02 -9.87 8.09
C ASN A 90 12.11 -11.33 7.67
N THR A 91 13.11 -11.68 6.87
CA THR A 91 13.35 -13.04 6.39
C THR A 91 14.32 -13.84 7.29
N GLY A 92 14.66 -13.28 8.46
CA GLY A 92 15.58 -13.90 9.42
C GLY A 92 17.01 -13.35 9.33
N GLU A 93 17.55 -13.16 8.14
CA GLU A 93 18.89 -12.62 7.92
C GLU A 93 18.85 -11.12 7.62
N ASN A 94 17.88 -10.69 6.83
CA ASN A 94 17.74 -9.31 6.36
C ASN A 94 16.28 -8.85 6.37
N MET A 95 16.11 -7.53 6.41
CA MET A 95 14.84 -6.90 6.06
C MET A 95 14.70 -6.84 4.54
N VAL A 96 13.55 -7.21 4.02
CA VAL A 96 13.19 -7.06 2.60
C VAL A 96 12.15 -5.96 2.47
N MET A 97 12.38 -5.02 1.57
CA MET A 97 11.39 -3.99 1.19
C MET A 97 10.95 -4.21 -0.24
N GLN A 98 9.65 -4.03 -0.47
CA GLN A 98 9.04 -4.24 -1.78
C GLN A 98 8.14 -3.07 -2.17
N PHE A 99 8.25 -2.62 -3.43
CA PHE A 99 7.27 -1.79 -4.10
C PHE A 99 6.55 -2.64 -5.14
N TYR A 100 5.24 -2.63 -5.11
CA TYR A 100 4.43 -3.26 -6.15
C TYR A 100 4.59 -2.45 -7.43
N LEU A 101 4.66 -3.11 -8.56
CA LEU A 101 4.68 -2.42 -9.86
C LEU A 101 3.24 -2.21 -10.33
N PRO A 102 2.96 -1.09 -11.04
CA PRO A 102 1.67 -0.88 -11.67
C PRO A 102 1.24 -2.05 -12.55
N SER A 103 -0.07 -2.28 -12.65
CA SER A 103 -0.65 -3.41 -13.41
C SER A 103 -0.33 -3.43 -14.90
N VAL A 104 0.16 -2.31 -15.46
CA VAL A 104 0.65 -2.22 -16.85
C VAL A 104 1.98 -2.94 -17.09
N PHE A 105 2.69 -3.30 -16.00
CA PHE A 105 3.96 -4.02 -16.08
C PHE A 105 3.79 -5.52 -15.87
N ASP A 106 4.53 -6.28 -16.68
CA ASP A 106 4.72 -7.72 -16.55
C ASP A 106 6.21 -8.08 -16.61
N LYS A 107 6.55 -9.37 -16.53
CA LYS A 107 7.94 -9.83 -16.56
C LYS A 107 8.67 -9.51 -17.87
N SER A 108 7.93 -9.27 -18.96
CA SER A 108 8.51 -9.03 -20.30
C SER A 108 8.81 -7.57 -20.58
N ASN A 109 8.05 -6.64 -19.98
CA ASN A 109 8.14 -5.21 -20.24
C ASN A 109 8.73 -4.39 -19.07
N THR A 110 8.99 -5.01 -17.92
CA THR A 110 9.54 -4.31 -16.76
C THR A 110 11.01 -3.94 -16.96
N PRO A 111 11.39 -2.65 -16.86
CA PRO A 111 12.76 -2.22 -17.02
C PRO A 111 13.71 -2.83 -15.99
N GLN A 112 14.86 -3.34 -16.40
CA GLN A 112 15.84 -3.90 -15.49
C GLN A 112 16.49 -2.81 -14.62
N PRO A 113 16.70 -3.04 -13.30
CA PRO A 113 17.38 -2.09 -12.43
C PRO A 113 18.82 -1.81 -12.87
N ASP A 114 19.32 -0.61 -12.63
CA ASP A 114 20.75 -0.28 -12.76
C ASP A 114 21.55 -0.68 -11.52
N ASP A 115 20.90 -0.66 -10.36
CA ASP A 115 21.48 -1.07 -9.07
C ASP A 115 21.32 -2.58 -8.88
N SER A 116 22.45 -3.30 -8.76
CA SER A 116 22.47 -4.76 -8.58
C SER A 116 21.88 -5.25 -7.25
N SER A 117 21.68 -4.36 -6.27
CA SER A 117 20.99 -4.67 -5.01
C SER A 117 19.47 -4.58 -5.10
N VAL A 118 18.96 -4.16 -6.26
CA VAL A 118 17.53 -4.06 -6.57
C VAL A 118 17.19 -5.15 -7.58
N GLU A 119 16.14 -5.91 -7.30
CA GLU A 119 15.70 -7.00 -8.17
C GLU A 119 14.20 -6.95 -8.47
N ILE A 120 13.83 -7.42 -9.65
CA ILE A 120 12.42 -7.64 -10.02
C ILE A 120 12.06 -9.04 -9.56
N SER A 121 10.96 -9.15 -8.81
CA SER A 121 10.46 -10.41 -8.27
C SER A 121 8.94 -10.49 -8.39
N SER A 122 8.36 -11.63 -8.05
CA SER A 122 6.91 -11.76 -7.95
C SER A 122 6.49 -12.39 -6.64
N ILE A 123 5.40 -11.89 -6.08
CA ILE A 123 4.71 -12.51 -4.96
C ILE A 123 3.65 -13.43 -5.57
N LYS A 124 3.77 -14.74 -5.29
CA LYS A 124 2.83 -15.73 -5.80
C LYS A 124 1.41 -15.44 -5.33
N ALA A 125 0.44 -15.88 -6.10
CA ALA A 125 -0.96 -15.88 -5.69
C ALA A 125 -1.13 -16.62 -4.36
N GLY A 126 -2.02 -16.10 -3.50
CA GLY A 126 -2.26 -16.71 -2.19
C GLY A 126 -3.16 -15.89 -1.28
N TYR A 127 -3.41 -16.46 -0.12
CA TYR A 127 -4.27 -15.88 0.90
C TYR A 127 -3.45 -15.12 1.94
N PHE A 128 -3.90 -13.92 2.26
CA PHE A 128 -3.25 -13.06 3.25
C PHE A 128 -4.27 -12.61 4.27
N ALA A 129 -4.05 -12.96 5.54
CA ALA A 129 -4.78 -12.37 6.63
C ALA A 129 -4.23 -10.96 6.91
N ALA A 130 -5.09 -9.97 7.06
CA ALA A 130 -4.70 -8.56 7.21
C ALA A 130 -5.50 -7.88 8.33
N ILE A 131 -4.78 -7.23 9.26
CA ILE A 131 -5.36 -6.31 10.25
C ILE A 131 -5.00 -4.87 9.88
N LYS A 132 -6.01 -3.99 9.83
CA LYS A 132 -5.87 -2.58 9.51
C LYS A 132 -5.85 -1.74 10.79
N TYR A 133 -4.94 -0.78 10.85
CA TYR A 133 -4.81 0.12 11.99
C TYR A 133 -4.28 1.51 11.62
N SER A 134 -4.56 2.50 12.46
CA SER A 134 -4.07 3.86 12.31
C SER A 134 -2.83 4.14 13.17
N GLY A 135 -2.34 5.37 13.14
CA GLY A 135 -1.22 5.80 13.95
C GLY A 135 0.10 5.84 13.18
N ARG A 136 1.20 6.03 13.91
CA ARG A 136 2.54 6.08 13.32
C ARG A 136 2.94 4.71 12.77
N SER A 137 3.53 4.68 11.58
CA SER A 137 4.13 3.46 10.99
C SER A 137 5.47 3.14 11.68
N SER A 138 5.41 2.86 12.99
CA SER A 138 6.57 2.51 13.83
C SER A 138 6.65 0.99 14.06
N GLU A 139 7.86 0.50 14.36
CA GLU A 139 8.06 -0.92 14.72
C GLU A 139 7.23 -1.35 15.94
N ARG A 140 7.09 -0.47 16.93
CA ARG A 140 6.26 -0.74 18.10
C ARG A 140 4.80 -0.97 17.72
N ASN A 141 4.23 -0.11 16.83
CA ASN A 141 2.85 -0.22 16.40
C ASN A 141 2.63 -1.46 15.52
N PHE A 142 3.57 -1.73 14.62
CA PHE A 142 3.58 -2.93 13.80
C PHE A 142 3.64 -4.21 14.65
N LYS A 143 4.61 -4.32 15.57
CA LYS A 143 4.77 -5.50 16.44
C LYS A 143 3.51 -5.77 17.26
N LYS A 144 2.91 -4.72 17.84
CA LYS A 144 1.64 -4.87 18.57
C LYS A 144 0.56 -5.54 17.73
N HIS A 145 0.34 -5.06 16.49
CA HIS A 145 -0.72 -5.58 15.64
C HIS A 145 -0.35 -6.93 15.00
N SER A 146 0.95 -7.21 14.85
CA SER A 146 1.41 -8.55 14.44
C SER A 146 1.08 -9.60 15.50
N GLU A 147 1.29 -9.28 16.77
CA GLU A 147 0.97 -10.18 17.88
C GLU A 147 -0.53 -10.43 17.96
N ILE A 148 -1.36 -9.36 17.93
CA ILE A 148 -2.82 -9.47 17.94
C ILE A 148 -3.31 -10.36 16.78
N LEU A 149 -2.87 -10.09 15.55
CA LEU A 149 -3.30 -10.90 14.41
C LEU A 149 -2.83 -12.35 14.51
N LYS A 150 -1.61 -12.58 15.00
CA LYS A 150 -1.07 -13.94 15.21
C LYS A 150 -1.87 -14.73 16.24
N GLU A 151 -2.27 -14.09 17.34
CA GLU A 151 -3.11 -14.71 18.39
C GLU A 151 -4.44 -15.12 17.80
N GLU A 152 -5.14 -14.22 17.11
CA GLU A 152 -6.43 -14.50 16.46
C GLU A 152 -6.35 -15.62 15.43
N LEU A 153 -5.32 -15.62 14.57
CA LEU A 153 -5.13 -16.68 13.59
C LEU A 153 -4.88 -18.03 14.27
N THR A 154 -4.13 -18.04 15.37
CA THR A 154 -3.84 -19.25 16.15
C THR A 154 -5.12 -19.81 16.80
N GLU A 155 -5.94 -18.95 17.42
CA GLU A 155 -7.23 -19.33 18.03
C GLU A 155 -8.19 -19.88 16.99
N ASN A 156 -8.22 -19.29 15.79
CA ASN A 156 -9.05 -19.75 14.67
C ASN A 156 -8.41 -20.92 13.88
N LYS A 157 -7.27 -21.46 14.34
CA LYS A 157 -6.54 -22.59 13.72
C LYS A 157 -6.11 -22.35 12.28
N VAL A 158 -5.88 -21.09 11.93
CA VAL A 158 -5.36 -20.70 10.62
C VAL A 158 -3.84 -20.87 10.62
N VAL A 159 -3.32 -21.60 9.64
CA VAL A 159 -1.88 -21.86 9.53
C VAL A 159 -1.16 -20.66 8.90
N ILE A 160 -0.22 -20.09 9.65
CA ILE A 160 0.65 -19.01 9.18
C ILE A 160 1.81 -19.61 8.39
N MET A 161 2.04 -19.12 7.15
CA MET A 161 3.02 -19.65 6.20
C MET A 161 4.31 -18.83 6.10
N GLY A 162 4.40 -17.69 6.78
CA GLY A 162 5.57 -16.80 6.68
C GLY A 162 5.63 -15.74 7.78
N PRO A 163 6.67 -14.90 7.76
CA PRO A 163 6.82 -13.83 8.73
C PRO A 163 5.74 -12.75 8.55
N PRO A 164 5.52 -11.91 9.58
CA PRO A 164 4.62 -10.77 9.47
C PRO A 164 5.13 -9.77 8.43
N ILE A 165 4.22 -9.24 7.64
CA ILE A 165 4.45 -8.24 6.61
C ILE A 165 3.87 -6.92 7.09
N LYS A 166 4.72 -5.90 7.16
CA LYS A 166 4.32 -4.51 7.45
C LYS A 166 3.95 -3.83 6.14
N ALA A 167 2.71 -3.40 6.01
CA ALA A 167 2.21 -2.70 4.82
C ALA A 167 1.87 -1.24 5.15
N THR A 168 2.48 -0.30 4.43
CA THR A 168 2.34 1.15 4.63
C THR A 168 1.73 1.77 3.40
N TYR A 169 0.57 2.43 3.56
CA TYR A 169 -0.22 2.98 2.44
C TYR A 169 -0.05 4.49 2.25
N ASN A 170 0.43 5.19 3.25
CA ASN A 170 0.47 6.65 3.23
C ASN A 170 1.89 7.20 3.29
N GLY A 171 2.08 8.34 2.62
CA GLY A 171 3.33 9.09 2.66
C GLY A 171 3.65 9.68 4.05
N PRO A 172 4.89 10.16 4.24
CA PRO A 172 5.39 10.60 5.55
C PRO A 172 4.64 11.80 6.13
N PHE A 173 4.03 12.63 5.30
CA PHE A 173 3.30 13.84 5.71
C PHE A 173 1.85 13.59 6.16
N THR A 174 1.31 12.38 5.97
CA THR A 174 -0.02 12.04 6.46
C THR A 174 -0.03 12.02 7.98
N LEU A 175 -0.96 12.75 8.59
CA LEU A 175 -1.08 12.78 10.05
C LEU A 175 -1.41 11.39 10.61
N PRO A 176 -0.84 11.01 11.76
CA PRO A 176 -0.96 9.64 12.27
C PRO A 176 -2.39 9.09 12.38
N PRO A 177 -3.42 9.84 12.83
CA PRO A 177 -4.79 9.32 12.91
C PRO A 177 -5.40 8.95 11.55
N PHE A 178 -4.91 9.56 10.46
CA PHE A 178 -5.42 9.33 9.10
C PHE A 178 -4.59 8.32 8.30
N ARG A 179 -3.56 7.74 8.91
CA ARG A 179 -2.74 6.73 8.24
C ARG A 179 -3.46 5.38 8.22
N ARG A 180 -3.40 4.73 7.09
CA ARG A 180 -3.68 3.31 6.92
C ARG A 180 -2.37 2.55 7.00
N ASN A 181 -2.22 1.74 8.01
CA ASN A 181 -1.19 0.73 8.11
C ASN A 181 -1.86 -0.63 8.19
N GLU A 182 -1.19 -1.66 7.73
CA GLU A 182 -1.66 -3.03 7.89
C GLU A 182 -0.51 -3.93 8.33
N THR A 183 -0.84 -4.93 9.10
CA THR A 183 -0.02 -6.11 9.30
C THR A 183 -0.69 -7.26 8.58
N MET A 184 0.10 -8.03 7.82
CA MET A 184 -0.40 -9.15 7.04
C MET A 184 0.43 -10.40 7.33
N TYR A 185 -0.22 -11.56 7.23
CA TYR A 185 0.43 -12.87 7.20
C TYR A 185 -0.03 -13.63 5.96
N LEU A 186 0.91 -14.26 5.24
CA LEU A 186 0.58 -15.31 4.29
C LEU A 186 0.02 -16.51 5.09
N VAL A 187 -1.14 -17.01 4.69
CA VAL A 187 -1.83 -18.10 5.41
C VAL A 187 -2.25 -19.22 4.47
N ASP A 188 -2.34 -20.44 5.00
CA ASP A 188 -3.03 -21.55 4.36
C ASP A 188 -4.53 -21.42 4.69
N TRP A 189 -5.30 -21.03 3.69
CA TRP A 189 -6.75 -20.81 3.82
C TRP A 189 -7.51 -21.81 2.97
N LYS A 190 -8.43 -22.55 3.60
CA LYS A 190 -9.24 -23.60 2.95
C LYS A 190 -10.71 -23.23 2.95
#